data_178b724401e86233f7acf19310476a70
#
_entry.id   178b724401e86233f7acf19310476a70
#
_cell.length_a   1.000
_cell.length_b   1.000
_cell.length_c   1.000
_cell.angle_alpha   90.00
_cell.angle_beta   90.00
_cell.angle_gamma   90.00
#
_symmetry.space_group_name_H-M   'P 1'
#
loop_
_entity.id
_entity.type
_entity.pdbx_description
1 polymer ?
#
loop_
_entity_poly.entity_id
_entity_poly.type
_entity_poly.pdbx_seq_one_letter_code
_entity_poly.pdbx_strand_id
1 'polypeptide(L)'
;MIRPCLINPDDLNIPIGDVIPPPQLHLHTGIVNWAWDLVKKMLGEDQHNVLLNWSRTRSITVRGYQGTGLDGGNSKNFLKASKDLHIILGEKNAAPIKDMLHKFDLVTKACFSRDLLPDWRMILDSFVTSVWELVSFCKIELKIKLSITWKVHIMVCHVRPFLEKTNMGLADWSEQTGESAHHKVEVEMKRLRRDINNPLHGEKMLSGCSRFNSKQF
;
A
#
# COMPACT_ATOMS: atom_id res chain seq x y z
N MET A 1 -8.05 -8.38 -22.82
CA MET A 1 -7.80 -8.54 -21.35
C MET A 1 -6.71 -9.59 -21.21
N ILE A 2 -5.48 -9.17 -20.92
CA ILE A 2 -4.35 -10.09 -20.70
C ILE A 2 -4.53 -10.66 -19.30
N ARG A 3 -4.70 -11.97 -19.19
CA ARG A 3 -4.77 -12.65 -17.89
C ARG A 3 -3.36 -12.72 -17.30
N PRO A 4 -3.06 -12.06 -16.18
CA PRO A 4 -1.70 -11.94 -15.64
C PRO A 4 -1.09 -13.28 -15.18
N CYS A 5 -1.85 -14.34 -15.15
CA CYS A 5 -1.39 -15.67 -14.73
C CYS A 5 -1.01 -16.62 -15.89
N LEU A 6 -0.98 -16.14 -17.12
CA LEU A 6 -0.58 -16.92 -18.29
C LEU A 6 0.70 -16.33 -18.90
N ILE A 7 1.79 -16.41 -18.14
CA ILE A 7 3.13 -16.24 -18.71
C ILE A 7 3.38 -17.51 -19.52
N ASN A 8 3.52 -17.37 -20.84
CA ASN A 8 4.03 -18.46 -21.65
C ASN A 8 5.50 -18.73 -21.21
N PRO A 9 5.84 -19.90 -20.65
CA PRO A 9 7.19 -20.18 -20.20
C PRO A 9 8.24 -20.09 -21.31
N ASP A 10 7.82 -20.15 -22.57
CA ASP A 10 8.70 -19.99 -23.73
C ASP A 10 9.02 -18.53 -24.06
N ASP A 11 8.38 -17.57 -23.41
CA ASP A 11 8.50 -16.13 -23.68
C ASP A 11 9.20 -15.41 -22.52
N LEU A 12 10.37 -15.94 -22.13
CA LEU A 12 11.19 -15.44 -21.00
C LEU A 12 11.77 -14.03 -21.20
N ASN A 13 11.56 -13.41 -22.36
CA ASN A 13 12.08 -12.08 -22.68
C ASN A 13 11.08 -10.94 -22.39
N ILE A 14 9.87 -11.26 -21.92
CA ILE A 14 8.89 -10.22 -21.55
C ILE A 14 9.29 -9.63 -20.19
N PRO A 15 9.57 -8.32 -20.09
CA PRO A 15 9.84 -7.69 -18.80
C PRO A 15 8.70 -7.93 -17.83
N ILE A 16 9.01 -8.27 -16.58
CA ILE A 16 8.00 -8.60 -15.56
C ILE A 16 6.98 -7.46 -15.35
N GLY A 17 7.39 -6.21 -15.55
CA GLY A 17 6.52 -5.05 -15.54
C GLY A 17 5.48 -5.00 -16.66
N ASP A 18 5.68 -5.79 -17.73
CA ASP A 18 4.72 -5.93 -18.83
C ASP A 18 3.62 -6.96 -18.53
N VAL A 19 3.88 -7.80 -17.54
CA VAL A 19 3.02 -8.94 -17.18
C VAL A 19 2.25 -8.67 -15.89
N ILE A 20 2.89 -8.02 -14.93
CA ILE A 20 2.32 -7.76 -13.60
C ILE A 20 2.15 -6.26 -13.42
N PRO A 21 0.91 -5.74 -13.45
CA PRO A 21 0.66 -4.34 -13.17
C PRO A 21 1.05 -4.01 -11.73
N PRO A 22 1.58 -2.80 -11.47
CA PRO A 22 1.87 -2.36 -10.11
C PRO A 22 0.61 -2.36 -9.23
N PRO A 23 0.59 -3.12 -8.13
CA PRO A 23 -0.61 -3.30 -7.31
C PRO A 23 -0.91 -2.02 -6.51
N GLN A 24 -1.91 -1.25 -6.94
CA GLN A 24 -2.27 0.05 -6.39
C GLN A 24 -2.41 0.07 -4.85
N LEU A 25 -3.21 -0.87 -4.31
CA LEU A 25 -3.47 -0.95 -2.87
C LEU A 25 -2.19 -1.24 -2.09
N HIS A 26 -1.40 -2.18 -2.57
CA HIS A 26 -0.15 -2.58 -1.93
C HIS A 26 0.93 -1.50 -2.04
N LEU A 27 0.97 -0.73 -3.12
CA LEU A 27 1.85 0.44 -3.24
C LEU A 27 1.44 1.52 -2.24
N HIS A 28 0.15 1.86 -2.18
CA HIS A 28 -0.34 2.86 -1.22
C HIS A 28 0.02 2.51 0.22
N THR A 29 -0.39 1.32 0.67
CA THR A 29 -0.11 0.86 2.04
C THR A 29 1.39 0.70 2.28
N GLY A 30 2.15 0.29 1.27
CA GLY A 30 3.59 0.08 1.38
C GLY A 30 4.38 1.36 1.59
N ILE A 31 4.09 2.42 0.84
CA ILE A 31 4.75 3.72 0.99
C ILE A 31 4.41 4.32 2.36
N VAL A 32 3.14 4.27 2.74
CA VAL A 32 2.69 4.83 4.02
C VAL A 32 3.28 4.06 5.20
N ASN A 33 3.33 2.72 5.13
CA ASN A 33 3.96 1.91 6.18
C ASN A 33 5.48 2.13 6.25
N TRP A 34 6.14 2.35 5.13
CA TRP A 34 7.56 2.69 5.11
C TRP A 34 7.85 4.00 5.86
N ALA A 35 7.01 5.03 5.66
CA ALA A 35 7.08 6.28 6.41
C ALA A 35 6.72 6.09 7.90
N TRP A 36 5.70 5.29 8.20
CA TRP A 36 5.31 4.93 9.57
C TRP A 36 6.44 4.25 10.33
N ASP A 37 7.14 3.29 9.70
CA ASP A 37 8.27 2.59 10.29
C ASP A 37 9.47 3.52 10.52
N LEU A 38 9.67 4.52 9.65
CA LEU A 38 10.65 5.57 9.88
C LEU A 38 10.29 6.40 11.10
N VAL A 39 9.05 6.85 11.25
CA VAL A 39 8.59 7.60 12.44
C VAL A 39 8.84 6.81 13.70
N LYS A 40 8.53 5.51 13.73
CA LYS A 40 8.85 4.62 14.87
C LYS A 40 10.34 4.60 15.19
N LYS A 41 11.18 4.45 14.16
CA LYS A 41 12.65 4.43 14.35
C LYS A 41 13.18 5.75 14.89
N MET A 42 12.62 6.89 14.45
CA MET A 42 13.07 8.21 14.91
C MET A 42 12.68 8.49 16.37
N LEU A 43 11.52 8.01 16.79
CA LEU A 43 11.08 8.16 18.20
C LEU A 43 11.79 7.18 19.14
N GLY A 44 12.22 6.03 18.65
CA GLY A 44 12.77 4.97 19.48
C GLY A 44 11.74 4.28 20.38
N GLU A 45 12.18 3.27 21.12
CA GLU A 45 11.30 2.46 21.96
C GLU A 45 10.74 3.25 23.15
N ASP A 46 11.53 4.14 23.72
CA ASP A 46 11.15 4.94 24.89
C ASP A 46 9.98 5.89 24.61
N GLN A 47 9.80 6.32 23.37
CA GLN A 47 8.72 7.22 22.97
C GLN A 47 7.56 6.51 22.26
N HIS A 48 7.50 5.19 22.34
CA HIS A 48 6.41 4.41 21.73
C HIS A 48 5.01 4.88 22.18
N ASN A 49 4.85 5.20 23.47
CA ASN A 49 3.59 5.69 24.02
C ASN A 49 3.18 7.06 23.45
N VAL A 50 4.15 7.93 23.11
CA VAL A 50 3.89 9.21 22.46
C VAL A 50 3.25 8.98 21.09
N LEU A 51 3.84 8.07 20.30
CA LEU A 51 3.29 7.69 18.98
C LEU A 51 1.90 7.07 19.08
N LEU A 52 1.68 6.17 20.04
CA LEU A 52 0.37 5.53 20.24
C LEU A 52 -0.71 6.55 20.64
N ASN A 53 -0.40 7.49 21.52
CA ASN A 53 -1.33 8.53 21.93
C ASN A 53 -1.62 9.49 20.76
N TRP A 54 -0.59 9.91 20.03
CA TRP A 54 -0.73 10.75 18.85
C TRP A 54 -1.60 10.06 17.78
N SER A 55 -1.40 8.75 17.55
CA SER A 55 -2.17 7.99 16.57
C SER A 55 -3.64 7.81 16.98
N ARG A 56 -3.92 7.51 18.26
CA ARG A 56 -5.30 7.36 18.78
C ARG A 56 -6.13 8.61 18.58
N THR A 57 -5.58 9.80 18.86
CA THR A 57 -6.29 11.08 18.67
C THR A 57 -6.59 11.38 17.20
N ARG A 58 -6.04 10.62 16.25
CA ARG A 58 -6.21 10.75 14.80
C ARG A 58 -6.90 9.56 14.16
N SER A 59 -7.56 8.74 14.98
CA SER A 59 -8.27 7.54 14.53
C SER A 59 -7.37 6.57 13.75
N ILE A 60 -6.10 6.46 14.15
CA ILE A 60 -5.12 5.52 13.60
C ILE A 60 -4.98 4.38 14.59
N THR A 61 -5.37 3.18 14.18
CA THR A 61 -5.24 1.95 15.00
C THR A 61 -4.21 1.03 14.38
N VAL A 62 -3.17 0.71 15.13
CA VAL A 62 -2.18 -0.29 14.74
C VAL A 62 -2.73 -1.66 15.11
N ARG A 63 -3.02 -2.50 14.11
CA ARG A 63 -3.49 -3.87 14.36
C ARG A 63 -2.32 -4.83 14.33
N GLY A 64 -2.17 -5.60 15.42
CA GLY A 64 -1.09 -6.59 15.57
C GLY A 64 -1.26 -7.87 14.74
N TYR A 65 -2.20 -7.90 13.79
CA TYR A 65 -2.38 -9.06 12.91
C TYR A 65 -1.39 -8.96 11.73
N GLN A 66 -0.49 -9.91 11.62
CA GLN A 66 0.59 -9.98 10.60
C GLN A 66 1.62 -8.84 10.63
N GLY A 67 1.90 -8.26 11.78
CA GLY A 67 2.92 -7.23 11.94
C GLY A 67 2.37 -5.89 12.45
N THR A 68 3.26 -5.01 12.82
CA THR A 68 2.97 -3.70 13.43
C THR A 68 2.64 -2.60 12.41
N GLY A 69 2.09 -2.97 11.23
CA GLY A 69 1.78 -2.06 10.15
C GLY A 69 0.37 -1.48 10.20
N LEU A 70 0.13 -0.49 9.34
CA LEU A 70 -1.17 0.14 9.11
C LEU A 70 -1.91 -0.61 7.99
N ASP A 71 -3.19 -0.92 8.20
CA ASP A 71 -4.09 -1.38 7.15
C ASP A 71 -4.49 -0.23 6.19
N GLY A 72 -5.24 -0.53 5.15
CA GLY A 72 -5.62 0.46 4.14
C GLY A 72 -6.37 1.68 4.69
N GLY A 73 -7.26 1.49 5.67
CA GLY A 73 -7.99 2.57 6.33
C GLY A 73 -7.08 3.43 7.20
N ASN A 74 -6.28 2.78 8.05
CA ASN A 74 -5.33 3.45 8.92
C ASN A 74 -4.20 4.15 8.14
N SER A 75 -3.77 3.58 7.00
CA SER A 75 -2.82 4.24 6.10
C SER A 75 -3.36 5.56 5.54
N LYS A 76 -4.62 5.61 5.14
CA LYS A 76 -5.28 6.86 4.70
C LYS A 76 -5.37 7.88 5.84
N ASN A 77 -5.69 7.44 7.05
CA ASN A 77 -5.76 8.32 8.22
C ASN A 77 -4.37 8.88 8.57
N PHE A 78 -3.32 8.03 8.52
CA PHE A 78 -1.96 8.48 8.76
C PHE A 78 -1.50 9.49 7.70
N LEU A 79 -1.79 9.24 6.43
CA LEU A 79 -1.45 10.16 5.34
C LEU A 79 -2.09 11.55 5.58
N LYS A 80 -3.37 11.60 5.97
CA LYS A 80 -4.05 12.86 6.32
C LYS A 80 -3.46 13.53 7.55
N ALA A 81 -3.06 12.76 8.57
CA ALA A 81 -2.51 13.26 9.82
C ALA A 81 -1.02 13.63 9.71
N SER A 82 -0.34 13.29 8.61
CA SER A 82 1.10 13.50 8.45
C SER A 82 1.52 14.96 8.58
N LYS A 83 0.64 15.91 8.26
CA LYS A 83 0.85 17.36 8.47
C LYS A 83 1.20 17.71 9.93
N ASP A 84 0.74 16.91 10.89
CA ASP A 84 0.89 17.14 12.33
C ASP A 84 2.08 16.34 12.93
N LEU A 85 2.91 15.69 12.11
CA LEU A 85 4.08 14.92 12.59
C LEU A 85 5.10 15.77 13.38
N HIS A 86 5.12 17.09 13.13
CA HIS A 86 5.98 18.01 13.85
C HIS A 86 5.71 18.02 15.38
N ILE A 87 4.50 17.67 15.80
CA ILE A 87 4.10 17.61 17.23
C ILE A 87 4.93 16.56 17.98
N ILE A 88 5.28 15.45 17.33
CA ILE A 88 6.00 14.34 17.97
C ILE A 88 7.46 14.22 17.54
N LEU A 89 7.84 14.75 16.37
CA LEU A 89 9.21 14.67 15.85
C LEU A 89 9.97 15.99 15.90
N GLY A 90 9.30 17.11 16.20
CA GLY A 90 9.83 18.45 15.98
C GLY A 90 9.83 18.82 14.48
N GLU A 91 9.84 20.12 14.17
CA GLU A 91 9.67 20.61 12.80
C GLU A 91 10.79 20.14 11.85
N LYS A 92 12.08 20.24 12.29
CA LYS A 92 13.23 19.83 11.48
C LYS A 92 13.13 18.39 11.00
N ASN A 93 12.77 17.49 11.91
CA ASN A 93 12.73 16.05 11.63
C ASN A 93 11.46 15.63 10.87
N ALA A 94 10.36 16.32 11.11
CA ALA A 94 9.09 16.03 10.44
C ALA A 94 9.05 16.55 8.99
N ALA A 95 9.72 17.66 8.69
CA ALA A 95 9.61 18.34 7.40
C ALA A 95 9.85 17.42 6.17
N PRO A 96 10.94 16.62 6.09
CA PRO A 96 11.16 15.77 4.93
C PRO A 96 10.11 14.65 4.77
N ILE A 97 9.61 14.12 5.90
CA ILE A 97 8.56 13.08 5.87
C ILE A 97 7.23 13.67 5.43
N LYS A 98 6.88 14.86 5.95
CA LYS A 98 5.67 15.60 5.58
C LYS A 98 5.67 15.92 4.07
N ASP A 99 6.79 16.41 3.55
CA ASP A 99 6.95 16.74 2.13
C ASP A 99 6.77 15.51 1.24
N MET A 100 7.46 14.42 1.56
CA MET A 100 7.34 13.15 0.81
C MET A 100 5.91 12.61 0.86
N LEU A 101 5.24 12.60 2.02
CA LEU A 101 3.87 12.12 2.15
C LEU A 101 2.86 13.03 1.46
N HIS A 102 3.07 14.34 1.48
CA HIS A 102 2.25 15.29 0.72
C HIS A 102 2.35 15.04 -0.79
N LYS A 103 3.58 14.90 -1.31
CA LYS A 103 3.80 14.58 -2.73
C LYS A 103 3.23 13.21 -3.10
N PHE A 104 3.30 12.23 -2.18
CA PHE A 104 2.65 10.94 -2.38
C PHE A 104 1.12 11.06 -2.45
N ASP A 105 0.47 11.89 -1.63
CA ASP A 105 -0.96 12.15 -1.74
C ASP A 105 -1.34 12.74 -3.11
N LEU A 106 -0.51 13.62 -3.66
CA LEU A 106 -0.69 14.12 -5.03
C LEU A 106 -0.55 13.01 -6.08
N VAL A 107 0.45 12.13 -5.93
CA VAL A 107 0.61 10.98 -6.81
C VAL A 107 -0.61 10.05 -6.76
N THR A 108 -1.19 9.81 -5.57
CA THR A 108 -2.40 8.98 -5.47
C THR A 108 -3.58 9.58 -6.23
N LYS A 109 -3.70 10.89 -6.26
CA LYS A 109 -4.74 11.59 -7.03
C LYS A 109 -4.45 11.58 -8.54
N ALA A 110 -3.18 11.71 -8.93
CA ALA A 110 -2.78 11.87 -10.32
C ALA A 110 -2.65 10.53 -11.06
N CYS A 111 -2.23 9.46 -10.36
CA CYS A 111 -1.84 8.18 -10.97
C CYS A 111 -2.69 7.00 -10.54
N PHE A 112 -3.40 7.09 -9.38
CA PHE A 112 -4.17 5.96 -8.82
C PHE A 112 -5.67 6.03 -9.16
N SER A 113 -6.10 7.03 -9.94
CA SER A 113 -7.40 7.10 -10.60
C SER A 113 -7.43 6.23 -11.86
N ARG A 114 -8.57 6.15 -12.55
CA ARG A 114 -8.66 5.52 -13.89
C ARG A 114 -7.93 6.37 -14.92
N ASP A 115 -8.24 7.65 -14.94
CA ASP A 115 -7.64 8.60 -15.85
C ASP A 115 -6.43 9.26 -15.18
N LEU A 116 -5.36 9.39 -15.93
CA LEU A 116 -4.17 10.13 -15.50
C LEU A 116 -4.43 11.62 -15.57
N LEU A 117 -4.02 12.38 -14.53
CA LEU A 117 -4.03 13.85 -14.62
C LEU A 117 -2.99 14.32 -15.64
N PRO A 118 -3.21 15.47 -16.32
CA PRO A 118 -2.29 15.94 -17.36
C PRO A 118 -0.84 16.12 -16.91
N ASP A 119 -0.63 16.49 -15.66
CA ASP A 119 0.66 16.78 -15.04
C ASP A 119 1.23 15.62 -14.21
N TRP A 120 0.67 14.41 -14.35
CA TRP A 120 1.04 13.24 -13.55
C TRP A 120 2.55 12.93 -13.56
N ARG A 121 3.23 13.18 -14.70
CA ARG A 121 4.69 12.94 -14.81
C ARG A 121 5.47 13.83 -13.86
N MET A 122 5.17 15.12 -13.87
CA MET A 122 5.82 16.10 -13.00
C MET A 122 5.54 15.80 -11.52
N ILE A 123 4.30 15.44 -11.19
CA ILE A 123 3.91 15.06 -9.83
C ILE A 123 4.68 13.81 -9.37
N LEU A 124 4.76 12.79 -10.20
CA LEU A 124 5.49 11.57 -9.89
C LEU A 124 7.00 11.82 -9.73
N ASP A 125 7.62 12.61 -10.61
CA ASP A 125 9.04 12.97 -10.53
C ASP A 125 9.34 13.77 -9.26
N SER A 126 8.45 14.69 -8.87
CA SER A 126 8.58 15.44 -7.61
C SER A 126 8.52 14.51 -6.39
N PHE A 127 7.64 13.53 -6.41
CA PHE A 127 7.60 12.49 -5.36
C PHE A 127 8.89 11.67 -5.32
N VAL A 128 9.37 11.17 -6.47
CA VAL A 128 10.61 10.39 -6.55
C VAL A 128 11.78 11.18 -5.98
N THR A 129 11.90 12.45 -6.31
CA THR A 129 12.92 13.36 -5.76
C THR A 129 12.83 13.42 -4.25
N SER A 130 11.63 13.63 -3.68
CA SER A 130 11.45 13.71 -2.24
C SER A 130 11.75 12.42 -1.49
N VAL A 131 11.56 11.26 -2.12
CA VAL A 131 11.98 9.96 -1.56
C VAL A 131 13.50 9.92 -1.38
N TRP A 132 14.27 10.34 -2.38
CA TRP A 132 15.74 10.35 -2.31
C TRP A 132 16.29 11.42 -1.37
N GLU A 133 15.63 12.58 -1.29
CA GLU A 133 15.93 13.61 -0.30
C GLU A 133 15.72 13.09 1.12
N LEU A 134 14.61 12.40 1.38
CA LEU A 134 14.33 11.76 2.67
C LEU A 134 15.37 10.69 3.03
N VAL A 135 15.75 9.83 2.08
CA VAL A 135 16.80 8.82 2.29
C VAL A 135 18.13 9.47 2.63
N SER A 136 18.49 10.53 1.93
CA SER A 136 19.72 11.30 2.14
C SER A 136 19.70 11.99 3.51
N PHE A 137 18.60 12.62 3.88
CA PHE A 137 18.39 13.24 5.19
C PHE A 137 18.55 12.20 6.31
N CYS A 138 17.90 11.05 6.21
CA CYS A 138 18.02 9.98 7.20
C CYS A 138 19.47 9.52 7.37
N LYS A 139 20.21 9.38 6.26
CA LYS A 139 21.61 8.95 6.28
C LYS A 139 22.55 10.00 6.89
N ILE A 140 22.38 11.28 6.51
CA ILE A 140 23.32 12.35 6.84
C ILE A 140 23.01 12.94 8.22
N GLU A 141 21.76 13.35 8.45
CA GLU A 141 21.35 14.06 9.66
C GLU A 141 21.04 13.12 10.82
N LEU A 142 20.29 12.04 10.56
CA LEU A 142 19.82 11.14 11.60
C LEU A 142 20.72 9.93 11.85
N LYS A 143 21.68 9.65 10.95
CA LYS A 143 22.51 8.44 10.94
C LYS A 143 21.69 7.15 10.89
N ILE A 144 20.47 7.23 10.35
CA ILE A 144 19.58 6.10 10.18
C ILE A 144 19.77 5.54 8.75
N LYS A 145 20.12 4.24 8.65
CA LYS A 145 20.08 3.52 7.38
C LYS A 145 18.63 3.17 7.06
N LEU A 146 18.04 3.90 6.12
CA LEU A 146 16.68 3.65 5.65
C LEU A 146 16.72 2.67 4.47
N SER A 147 16.14 1.47 4.66
CA SER A 147 16.06 0.46 3.61
C SER A 147 14.96 0.80 2.60
N ILE A 148 15.28 0.69 1.32
CA ILE A 148 14.30 0.79 0.24
C ILE A 148 13.55 -0.54 0.15
N THR A 149 12.27 -0.55 0.50
CA THR A 149 11.44 -1.74 0.35
C THR A 149 11.12 -1.99 -1.12
N TRP A 150 10.74 -3.22 -1.48
CA TRP A 150 10.35 -3.54 -2.84
C TRP A 150 9.18 -2.67 -3.36
N LYS A 151 8.25 -2.27 -2.47
CA LYS A 151 7.12 -1.40 -2.81
C LYS A 151 7.57 0.03 -3.13
N VAL A 152 8.54 0.56 -2.37
CA VAL A 152 9.17 1.85 -2.67
C VAL A 152 9.94 1.76 -3.99
N HIS A 153 10.70 0.68 -4.20
CA HIS A 153 11.42 0.45 -5.45
C HIS A 153 10.48 0.42 -6.66
N ILE A 154 9.39 -0.35 -6.62
CA ILE A 154 8.41 -0.36 -7.70
C ILE A 154 7.87 1.04 -7.96
N MET A 155 7.52 1.76 -6.90
CA MET A 155 6.94 3.10 -7.01
C MET A 155 7.89 4.09 -7.70
N VAL A 156 9.18 4.09 -7.35
CA VAL A 156 10.16 5.05 -7.88
C VAL A 156 10.74 4.63 -9.23
N CYS A 157 10.79 3.33 -9.56
CA CYS A 157 11.47 2.84 -10.75
C CYS A 157 10.53 2.30 -11.85
N HIS A 158 9.38 1.73 -11.48
CA HIS A 158 8.56 0.95 -12.42
C HIS A 158 7.19 1.55 -12.71
N VAL A 159 6.64 2.37 -11.82
CA VAL A 159 5.31 2.97 -12.04
C VAL A 159 5.33 3.91 -13.25
N ARG A 160 6.34 4.76 -13.40
CA ARG A 160 6.42 5.69 -14.54
C ARG A 160 6.43 4.98 -15.89
N PRO A 161 7.37 4.04 -16.18
CA PRO A 161 7.37 3.32 -17.45
C PRO A 161 6.06 2.58 -17.73
N PHE A 162 5.45 2.01 -16.68
CA PHE A 162 4.16 1.33 -16.80
C PHE A 162 3.04 2.28 -17.23
N LEU A 163 2.91 3.45 -16.59
CA LEU A 163 1.89 4.44 -16.93
C LEU A 163 2.12 5.04 -18.33
N GLU A 164 3.38 5.25 -18.72
CA GLU A 164 3.73 5.74 -20.07
C GLU A 164 3.35 4.73 -21.15
N LYS A 165 3.53 3.44 -20.88
CA LYS A 165 3.19 2.36 -21.81
C LYS A 165 1.69 2.15 -21.93
N THR A 166 0.96 2.17 -20.80
CA THR A 166 -0.47 1.85 -20.77
C THR A 166 -1.35 3.07 -21.07
N ASN A 167 -0.85 4.26 -20.80
CA ASN A 167 -1.59 5.52 -20.80
C ASN A 167 -2.89 5.47 -19.98
N MET A 168 -2.89 4.66 -18.91
CA MET A 168 -4.04 4.42 -18.03
C MET A 168 -3.57 4.51 -16.58
N GLY A 169 -4.43 4.98 -15.69
CA GLY A 169 -4.13 5.03 -14.27
C GLY A 169 -4.18 3.65 -13.60
N LEU A 170 -3.58 3.56 -12.42
CA LEU A 170 -3.45 2.28 -11.72
C LEU A 170 -4.78 1.70 -11.22
N ALA A 171 -5.87 2.50 -11.15
CA ALA A 171 -7.17 1.99 -10.71
C ALA A 171 -7.75 0.92 -11.64
N ASP A 172 -7.45 0.99 -12.95
CA ASP A 172 -7.92 -0.02 -13.91
C ASP A 172 -7.25 -1.39 -13.71
N TRP A 173 -6.13 -1.40 -13.00
CA TRP A 173 -5.34 -2.58 -12.65
C TRP A 173 -5.48 -2.95 -11.17
N SER A 174 -6.49 -2.37 -10.49
CA SER A 174 -6.67 -2.53 -9.05
C SER A 174 -7.07 -3.94 -8.67
N GLU A 175 -6.35 -4.51 -7.71
CA GLU A 175 -6.67 -5.79 -7.07
C GLU A 175 -7.83 -5.67 -6.05
N GLN A 176 -8.37 -4.46 -5.83
CA GLN A 176 -9.37 -4.19 -4.79
C GLN A 176 -10.63 -5.06 -4.96
N THR A 177 -11.02 -5.37 -6.19
CA THR A 177 -12.15 -6.29 -6.47
C THR A 177 -11.80 -7.72 -6.05
N GLY A 178 -10.57 -8.17 -6.33
CA GLY A 178 -10.06 -9.48 -5.91
C GLY A 178 -9.94 -9.59 -4.39
N GLU A 179 -9.39 -8.58 -3.73
CA GLU A 179 -9.28 -8.51 -2.26
C GLU A 179 -10.66 -8.51 -1.59
N SER A 180 -11.63 -7.77 -2.13
CA SER A 180 -13.02 -7.79 -1.64
C SER A 180 -13.66 -9.17 -1.81
N ALA A 181 -13.37 -9.85 -2.92
CA ALA A 181 -13.83 -11.22 -3.15
C ALA A 181 -13.17 -12.19 -2.17
N HIS A 182 -11.85 -12.11 -1.98
CA HIS A 182 -11.13 -12.92 -0.98
C HIS A 182 -11.68 -12.73 0.42
N HIS A 183 -11.91 -11.47 0.84
CA HIS A 183 -12.50 -11.20 2.16
C HIS A 183 -13.89 -11.83 2.32
N LYS A 184 -14.75 -11.72 1.32
CA LYS A 184 -16.10 -12.35 1.34
C LYS A 184 -15.98 -13.87 1.42
N VAL A 185 -15.10 -14.48 0.62
CA VAL A 185 -14.82 -15.92 0.69
C VAL A 185 -14.29 -16.30 2.07
N GLU A 186 -13.35 -15.54 2.64
CA GLU A 186 -12.82 -15.81 3.98
C GLU A 186 -13.90 -15.73 5.07
N VAL A 187 -14.80 -14.76 5.00
CA VAL A 187 -15.94 -14.62 5.92
C VAL A 187 -16.85 -15.84 5.83
N GLU A 188 -17.21 -16.28 4.62
CA GLU A 188 -18.02 -17.48 4.41
C GLU A 188 -17.29 -18.74 4.88
N MET A 189 -15.99 -18.87 4.59
CA MET A 189 -15.18 -19.99 5.07
C MET A 189 -15.08 -20.03 6.59
N LYS A 190 -14.93 -18.89 7.26
CA LYS A 190 -14.95 -18.81 8.73
C LYS A 190 -16.31 -19.19 9.30
N ARG A 191 -17.41 -18.80 8.64
CA ARG A 191 -18.76 -19.20 9.03
C ARG A 191 -18.97 -20.70 8.92
N LEU A 192 -18.48 -21.30 7.86
CA LEU A 192 -18.60 -22.73 7.59
C LEU A 192 -17.68 -23.58 8.48
N ARG A 193 -16.49 -23.06 8.87
CA ARG A 193 -15.53 -23.77 9.75
C ARG A 193 -16.07 -24.03 11.16
N ARG A 194 -17.07 -23.29 11.63
CA ARG A 194 -17.69 -23.52 12.94
C ARG A 194 -18.38 -24.90 13.03
N ASP A 195 -18.58 -25.58 11.92
CA ASP A 195 -19.32 -26.83 11.84
C ASP A 195 -18.41 -27.97 11.32
N ILE A 196 -17.13 -27.95 11.72
CA ILE A 196 -16.09 -28.87 11.21
C ILE A 196 -16.40 -30.35 11.48
N ASN A 197 -17.22 -30.63 12.53
CA ASN A 197 -17.63 -31.98 12.91
C ASN A 197 -18.90 -32.46 12.18
N ASN A 198 -19.48 -31.61 11.30
CA ASN A 198 -20.65 -32.03 10.52
C ASN A 198 -20.19 -32.88 9.33
N PRO A 199 -20.74 -34.11 9.17
CA PRO A 199 -20.37 -34.98 8.04
C PRO A 199 -20.62 -34.35 6.66
N LEU A 200 -21.53 -33.37 6.57
CA LEU A 200 -21.80 -32.61 5.33
C LEU A 200 -20.96 -31.34 5.20
N HIS A 201 -19.90 -31.17 6.01
CA HIS A 201 -19.08 -29.96 6.02
C HIS A 201 -18.50 -29.63 4.63
N GLY A 202 -17.99 -30.65 3.91
CA GLY A 202 -17.45 -30.48 2.57
C GLY A 202 -18.50 -30.00 1.55
N GLU A 203 -19.70 -30.57 1.59
CA GLU A 203 -20.80 -30.19 0.71
C GLU A 203 -21.29 -28.76 1.00
N LYS A 204 -21.39 -28.37 2.27
CA LYS A 204 -21.74 -27.00 2.68
C LYS A 204 -20.69 -25.98 2.21
N MET A 205 -19.40 -26.34 2.30
CA MET A 205 -18.30 -25.53 1.78
C MET A 205 -18.43 -25.31 0.28
N LEU A 206 -18.61 -26.38 -0.50
CA LEU A 206 -18.80 -26.33 -1.96
C LEU A 206 -20.04 -25.52 -2.35
N SER A 207 -21.16 -25.72 -1.64
CA SER A 207 -22.40 -24.98 -1.85
C SER A 207 -22.23 -23.49 -1.54
N GLY A 208 -21.47 -23.14 -0.48
CA GLY A 208 -21.15 -21.76 -0.14
C GLY A 208 -20.31 -21.07 -1.21
N CYS A 209 -19.28 -21.74 -1.72
CA CYS A 209 -18.46 -21.24 -2.82
C CYS A 209 -19.26 -21.10 -4.13
N SER A 210 -20.14 -22.05 -4.44
CA SER A 210 -21.00 -21.99 -5.63
C SER A 210 -21.97 -20.82 -5.57
N ARG A 211 -22.64 -20.60 -4.43
CA ARG A 211 -23.54 -19.44 -4.22
C ARG A 211 -22.81 -18.10 -4.30
N PHE A 212 -21.55 -18.05 -3.87
CA PHE A 212 -20.71 -16.87 -4.02
C PHE A 212 -20.46 -16.57 -5.49
N ASN A 213 -20.06 -17.58 -6.27
CA ASN A 213 -19.81 -17.42 -7.70
C ASN A 213 -21.07 -17.07 -8.50
N SER A 214 -22.24 -17.63 -8.15
CA SER A 214 -23.50 -17.35 -8.84
C SER A 214 -24.08 -15.95 -8.59
N LYS A 215 -23.62 -15.24 -7.54
CA LYS A 215 -24.04 -13.87 -7.24
C LYS A 215 -23.15 -12.81 -7.91
N GLN A 216 -22.08 -13.23 -8.59
CA GLN A 216 -21.12 -12.32 -9.25
C GLN A 216 -21.33 -12.23 -10.77
N PHE A 217 -22.23 -13.03 -11.33
CA PHE A 217 -22.67 -13.04 -12.72
C PHE A 217 -24.19 -12.87 -12.77
#